data_3099413817feeecd6dc897a844058726
#
_entry.id   3099413817feeecd6dc897a844058726
#
_cell.length_a   1.000
_cell.length_b   1.000
_cell.length_c   1.000
_cell.angle_alpha   90.00
_cell.angle_beta   90.00
_cell.angle_gamma   90.00
#
_symmetry.space_group_name_H-M   'P 1'
#
loop_
_entity.id
_entity.type
_entity.pdbx_description
1 polymer ?
#
loop_
_entity_poly.entity_id
_entity_poly.type
_entity_poly.pdbx_seq_one_letter_code
_entity_poly.pdbx_strand_id
1 'polypeptide(L)'
;MKRLLQHALLATGLCLTPLLAQQKAASADDRISDQVRMKLATDPDVKGGALDVTVKDGTVVIKGRVDTEKGKKKAEKLAKKVKGVKSVDNELKVGPPA
;
A
#
# COMPACT_ATOMS: atom_id res chain seq x y z
N MET A 1 -15.12 -26.95 -40.54
CA MET A 1 -13.68 -26.99 -40.44
C MET A 1 -13.11 -25.63 -40.09
N LYS A 2 -13.47 -24.63 -40.83
CA LYS A 2 -12.97 -23.29 -40.56
C LYS A 2 -13.41 -22.76 -39.22
N ARG A 3 -14.60 -23.13 -38.79
CA ARG A 3 -15.12 -22.67 -37.50
C ARG A 3 -14.32 -23.16 -36.31
N LEU A 4 -13.74 -24.32 -36.42
CA LEU A 4 -12.94 -24.87 -35.35
C LEU A 4 -11.74 -23.99 -35.05
N LEU A 5 -11.10 -23.46 -36.07
CA LEU A 5 -9.96 -22.59 -35.93
C LEU A 5 -10.31 -21.32 -35.19
N GLN A 6 -11.48 -20.77 -35.52
CA GLN A 6 -11.96 -19.56 -34.89
C GLN A 6 -12.18 -19.75 -33.39
N HIS A 7 -12.72 -20.88 -33.01
CA HIS A 7 -12.95 -21.19 -31.61
C HIS A 7 -11.65 -21.25 -30.83
N ALA A 8 -10.64 -21.84 -31.42
CA ALA A 8 -9.35 -21.94 -30.75
C ALA A 8 -8.75 -20.57 -30.47
N LEU A 9 -8.88 -19.66 -31.41
CA LEU A 9 -8.33 -18.32 -31.21
C LEU A 9 -9.02 -17.59 -30.08
N LEU A 10 -10.32 -17.72 -29.97
CA LEU A 10 -11.07 -17.06 -28.91
C LEU A 10 -10.66 -17.58 -27.55
N ALA A 11 -10.48 -18.86 -27.43
CA ALA A 11 -10.07 -19.47 -26.17
C ALA A 11 -8.74 -18.93 -25.70
N THR A 12 -7.81 -18.74 -26.62
CA THR A 12 -6.50 -18.23 -26.27
C THR A 12 -6.56 -16.82 -25.70
N GLY A 13 -7.39 -16.00 -26.32
CA GLY A 13 -7.52 -14.61 -25.87
C GLY A 13 -8.04 -14.50 -24.44
N LEU A 14 -8.95 -15.36 -24.07
CA LEU A 14 -9.53 -15.31 -22.71
C LEU A 14 -8.54 -15.65 -21.62
N CYS A 15 -7.57 -16.50 -21.90
CA CYS A 15 -6.60 -16.92 -20.87
C CYS A 15 -5.74 -15.79 -20.34
N LEU A 16 -5.48 -14.78 -21.13
CA LEU A 16 -4.60 -13.69 -20.71
C LEU A 16 -5.25 -12.73 -19.74
N THR A 17 -6.55 -12.53 -19.86
CA THR A 17 -7.28 -11.55 -19.07
C THR A 17 -7.20 -11.78 -17.56
N PRO A 18 -7.41 -12.98 -17.05
CA PRO A 18 -7.35 -13.23 -15.61
C PRO A 18 -6.00 -12.90 -14.97
N LEU A 19 -4.92 -13.16 -15.68
CA LEU A 19 -3.59 -12.85 -15.14
C LEU A 19 -3.39 -11.38 -14.92
N LEU A 20 -3.82 -10.55 -15.84
CA LEU A 20 -3.69 -9.10 -15.69
C LEU A 20 -4.52 -8.58 -14.51
N ALA A 21 -5.71 -9.12 -14.33
CA ALA A 21 -6.56 -8.72 -13.22
C ALA A 21 -5.90 -9.04 -11.88
N GLN A 22 -5.27 -10.20 -11.77
CA GLN A 22 -4.58 -10.60 -10.54
C GLN A 22 -3.40 -9.68 -10.23
N GLN A 23 -2.65 -9.28 -11.23
CA GLN A 23 -1.53 -8.38 -11.04
C GLN A 23 -1.97 -7.01 -10.55
N LYS A 24 -3.09 -6.51 -11.06
CA LYS A 24 -3.63 -5.23 -10.60
C LYS A 24 -4.04 -5.29 -9.13
N ALA A 25 -4.66 -6.37 -8.72
CA ALA A 25 -5.08 -6.54 -7.33
C ALA A 25 -3.87 -6.56 -6.39
N ALA A 26 -2.80 -7.25 -6.78
CA ALA A 26 -1.59 -7.31 -5.97
C ALA A 26 -0.92 -5.95 -5.86
N SER A 27 -0.93 -5.16 -6.94
CA SER A 27 -0.24 -3.87 -6.94
C SER A 27 -0.98 -2.78 -6.18
N ALA A 28 -2.25 -2.99 -5.80
CA ALA A 28 -3.00 -1.99 -5.06
C ALA A 28 -2.41 -1.74 -3.67
N ASP A 29 -2.15 -2.80 -2.91
CA ASP A 29 -1.55 -2.66 -1.58
C ASP A 29 -0.13 -2.13 -1.68
N ASP A 30 0.63 -2.55 -2.67
CA ASP A 30 1.99 -2.06 -2.88
C ASP A 30 2.00 -0.56 -3.16
N ARG A 31 1.08 -0.09 -3.96
CA ARG A 31 0.97 1.34 -4.27
C ARG A 31 0.65 2.14 -3.01
N ILE A 32 -0.30 1.66 -2.21
CA ILE A 32 -0.66 2.32 -0.97
C ILE A 32 0.55 2.38 -0.05
N SER A 33 1.27 1.28 0.08
CA SER A 33 2.47 1.22 0.91
C SER A 33 3.51 2.25 0.47
N ASP A 34 3.78 2.32 -0.83
CA ASP A 34 4.75 3.28 -1.36
C ASP A 34 4.33 4.71 -1.10
N GLN A 35 3.06 5.04 -1.31
CA GLN A 35 2.57 6.39 -1.09
C GLN A 35 2.61 6.78 0.38
N VAL A 36 2.25 5.87 1.27
CA VAL A 36 2.32 6.13 2.71
C VAL A 36 3.77 6.38 3.11
N ARG A 37 4.68 5.52 2.70
CA ARG A 37 6.11 5.69 3.02
C ARG A 37 6.64 7.03 2.53
N MET A 38 6.27 7.41 1.33
CA MET A 38 6.73 8.67 0.75
C MET A 38 6.21 9.85 1.53
N LYS A 39 4.93 9.85 1.90
CA LYS A 39 4.36 10.93 2.69
C LYS A 39 4.99 11.04 4.06
N LEU A 40 5.26 9.91 4.71
CA LEU A 40 5.89 9.91 6.03
C LEU A 40 7.34 10.36 5.96
N ALA A 41 8.07 9.92 4.94
CA ALA A 41 9.48 10.26 4.79
C ALA A 41 9.71 11.74 4.50
N THR A 42 8.76 12.39 3.84
CA THR A 42 8.91 13.79 3.46
C THR A 42 8.34 14.77 4.49
N ASP A 43 7.67 14.27 5.52
CA ASP A 43 7.10 15.14 6.53
C ASP A 43 8.12 15.44 7.63
N PRO A 44 8.36 16.72 7.93
CA PRO A 44 9.38 17.11 8.92
C PRO A 44 9.04 16.67 10.35
N ASP A 45 7.78 16.53 10.68
CA ASP A 45 7.38 16.10 12.02
C ASP A 45 7.52 14.61 12.21
N VAL A 46 7.42 13.85 11.15
CA VAL A 46 7.49 12.38 11.20
C VAL A 46 8.90 11.86 10.99
N LYS A 47 9.62 12.40 10.02
CA LYS A 47 11.00 12.03 9.70
C LYS A 47 11.20 10.52 9.64
N GLY A 48 10.59 9.92 8.66
CA GLY A 48 10.39 8.49 8.59
C GLY A 48 11.57 7.56 8.43
N GLY A 49 12.73 7.88 8.97
CA GLY A 49 13.91 7.06 8.74
C GLY A 49 13.81 5.64 9.26
N ALA A 50 13.14 5.42 10.38
CA ALA A 50 13.06 4.11 11.00
C ALA A 50 11.63 3.56 11.04
N LEU A 51 10.79 3.97 10.10
CA LEU A 51 9.41 3.55 10.08
C LEU A 51 9.19 2.34 9.19
N ASP A 52 8.36 1.43 9.64
CA ASP A 52 7.97 0.26 8.89
C ASP A 52 6.49 0.36 8.58
N VAL A 53 6.15 0.28 7.29
CA VAL A 53 4.78 0.39 6.82
C VAL A 53 4.39 -0.91 6.13
N THR A 54 3.30 -1.50 6.59
CA THR A 54 2.73 -2.70 5.99
C THR A 54 1.29 -2.43 5.62
N VAL A 55 0.88 -2.88 4.44
CA VAL A 55 -0.50 -2.71 3.97
C VAL A 55 -1.07 -4.07 3.61
N LYS A 56 -2.24 -4.35 4.13
CA LYS A 56 -2.95 -5.58 3.80
C LYS A 56 -4.45 -5.27 3.68
N ASP A 57 -4.99 -5.52 2.49
CA ASP A 57 -6.41 -5.30 2.20
C ASP A 57 -6.87 -3.89 2.58
N GLY A 58 -6.01 -2.91 2.34
CA GLY A 58 -6.34 -1.52 2.64
C GLY A 58 -6.12 -1.09 4.08
N THR A 59 -5.71 -1.99 4.95
CA THR A 59 -5.35 -1.66 6.32
C THR A 59 -3.87 -1.38 6.40
N VAL A 60 -3.51 -0.18 6.87
CA VAL A 60 -2.13 0.25 7.00
C VAL A 60 -1.66 0.08 8.43
N VAL A 61 -0.56 -0.64 8.63
CA VAL A 61 0.06 -0.78 9.94
C VAL A 61 1.39 -0.03 9.91
N ILE A 62 1.56 0.90 10.83
CA ILE A 62 2.78 1.72 10.93
C ILE A 62 3.48 1.39 12.23
N LYS A 63 4.74 0.94 12.13
CA LYS A 63 5.56 0.62 13.30
C LYS A 63 6.85 1.41 13.25
N GLY A 64 7.44 1.63 14.41
CA GLY A 64 8.69 2.35 14.51
C GLY A 64 8.65 3.37 15.62
N ARG A 65 9.52 4.37 15.52
CA ARG A 65 9.62 5.43 16.51
C ARG A 65 9.61 6.79 15.87
N VAL A 66 8.98 7.73 16.56
CA VAL A 66 9.00 9.14 16.19
C VAL A 66 9.40 9.94 17.43
N ASP A 67 9.88 11.15 17.21
CA ASP A 67 10.39 11.97 18.30
C ASP A 67 9.30 12.54 19.20
N THR A 68 8.12 12.79 18.66
CA THR A 68 7.05 13.50 19.37
C THR A 68 5.70 12.85 19.15
N GLU A 69 4.76 13.12 20.08
CA GLU A 69 3.37 12.73 19.93
C GLU A 69 2.75 13.36 18.69
N LYS A 70 3.14 14.59 18.40
CA LYS A 70 2.67 15.28 17.21
C LYS A 70 3.03 14.50 15.95
N GLY A 71 4.25 14.00 15.88
CA GLY A 71 4.70 13.19 14.75
C GLY A 71 3.90 11.90 14.63
N LYS A 72 3.60 11.27 15.75
CA LYS A 72 2.79 10.05 15.75
C LYS A 72 1.39 10.30 15.19
N LYS A 73 0.73 11.35 15.65
CA LYS A 73 -0.60 11.70 15.17
C LYS A 73 -0.57 12.11 13.71
N LYS A 74 0.45 12.84 13.31
CA LYS A 74 0.60 13.29 11.93
C LYS A 74 0.77 12.11 10.98
N ALA A 75 1.54 11.11 11.38
CA ALA A 75 1.73 9.91 10.58
C ALA A 75 0.38 9.24 10.29
N GLU A 76 -0.47 9.13 11.30
CA GLU A 76 -1.78 8.54 11.11
C GLU A 76 -2.63 9.35 10.14
N LYS A 77 -2.64 10.67 10.28
CA LYS A 77 -3.39 11.54 9.37
C LYS A 77 -2.91 11.41 7.94
N LEU A 78 -1.60 11.40 7.73
CA LEU A 78 -1.04 11.28 6.40
C LEU A 78 -1.40 9.95 5.75
N ALA A 79 -1.34 8.88 6.52
CA ALA A 79 -1.70 7.56 6.02
C ALA A 79 -3.17 7.50 5.61
N LYS A 80 -4.04 8.09 6.41
CA LYS A 80 -5.47 8.10 6.11
C LYS A 80 -5.82 8.86 4.85
N LYS A 81 -4.99 9.81 4.46
CA LYS A 81 -5.23 10.61 3.25
C LYS A 81 -4.87 9.86 1.97
N VAL A 82 -4.16 8.77 2.06
CA VAL A 82 -3.79 8.00 0.89
C VAL A 82 -5.01 7.29 0.33
N LYS A 83 -5.23 7.43 -0.97
CA LYS A 83 -6.38 6.83 -1.62
C LYS A 83 -6.31 5.31 -1.54
N GLY A 84 -7.41 4.69 -1.12
CA GLY A 84 -7.49 3.25 -0.99
C GLY A 84 -7.31 2.75 0.43
N VAL A 85 -6.88 3.60 1.36
CA VAL A 85 -6.72 3.22 2.77
C VAL A 85 -8.08 3.12 3.43
N LYS A 86 -8.35 1.97 4.01
CA LYS A 86 -9.60 1.73 4.74
C LYS A 86 -9.47 2.03 6.21
N SER A 87 -8.33 1.67 6.80
CA SER A 87 -8.06 1.93 8.21
C SER A 87 -6.57 2.02 8.44
N VAL A 88 -6.18 2.63 9.55
CA VAL A 88 -4.77 2.77 9.91
C VAL A 88 -4.58 2.28 11.34
N ASP A 89 -3.63 1.36 11.51
CA ASP A 89 -3.22 0.88 12.81
C ASP A 89 -1.88 1.53 13.13
N ASN A 90 -1.90 2.51 14.02
CA ASN A 90 -0.73 3.31 14.37
C ASN A 90 -0.04 2.73 15.60
N GLU A 91 1.00 1.97 15.37
CA GLU A 91 1.79 1.33 16.44
C GLU A 91 3.12 2.03 16.67
N LEU A 92 3.21 3.31 16.32
CA LEU A 92 4.42 4.08 16.53
C LEU A 92 4.64 4.35 18.01
N LYS A 93 5.90 4.31 18.40
CA LYS A 93 6.31 4.67 19.76
C LYS A 93 6.94 6.06 19.72
N VAL A 94 6.73 6.81 20.79
CA VAL A 94 7.23 8.17 20.89
C VAL A 94 8.44 8.18 21.80
N GLY A 95 9.49 8.88 21.38
CA GLY A 95 10.68 9.06 22.17
C GLY A 95 11.94 8.59 21.46
N PRO A 96 13.12 8.88 22.02
CA PRO A 96 14.38 8.47 21.42
C PRO A 96 14.53 6.95 21.48
N PRO A 97 15.31 6.37 20.57
CA PRO A 97 15.61 4.94 20.64
C PRO A 97 16.36 4.62 21.92
N ALA A 98 16.01 3.51 22.53
CA ALA A 98 16.60 3.11 23.79
C ALA A 98 18.08 2.77 23.68
#